data_d4ffd10d67d256718b6d1c697e263e66
#
_entry.id   d4ffd10d67d256718b6d1c697e263e66
#
_cell.length_a   1.000
_cell.length_b   1.000
_cell.length_c   1.000
_cell.angle_alpha   90.00
_cell.angle_beta   90.00
_cell.angle_gamma   90.00
#
_symmetry.space_group_name_H-M   'P 1'
#
loop_
_entity.id
_entity.type
_entity.pdbx_description
1 polymer ?
#
loop_
_entity_poly.entity_id
_entity_poly.type
_entity_poly.pdbx_seq_one_letter_code
_entity_poly.pdbx_strand_id
1 'polypeptide(L)'
;MNQQKIVAAVALCATLMSGAAMAQQAEEGPWLVRARAVHLDSANKDSTPLGLTVNNKTIPEVDVSYFFTPNVAAELILTVPQKHTLRAGGAAIGSLKHLPPTLLLQYHFNTSGIKPYVGAGLNYTRFSSVNLPAGVSIDRNSFGPALQVGVDIPLAKNLYLNFDVKKVFIKTDVSAGGAKLGTFKVDPVLVGVGLGWRF
;
A
#
# COMPACT_ATOMS: atom_id res chain seq x y z
N MET A 1 -15.36 8.61 -1.62
CA MET A 1 -15.08 8.24 -3.03
C MET A 1 -16.28 7.45 -3.55
N ASN A 2 -16.95 7.93 -4.61
CA ASN A 2 -18.20 7.32 -5.10
C ASN A 2 -17.94 5.91 -5.65
N GLN A 3 -18.81 4.96 -5.33
CA GLN A 3 -18.74 3.56 -5.83
C GLN A 3 -18.61 3.47 -7.37
N GLN A 4 -19.17 4.42 -8.09
CA GLN A 4 -19.06 4.52 -9.56
C GLN A 4 -17.61 4.70 -10.07
N LYS A 5 -16.72 5.32 -9.29
CA LYS A 5 -15.29 5.51 -9.69
C LYS A 5 -14.46 4.24 -9.50
N ILE A 6 -14.85 3.39 -8.57
CA ILE A 6 -14.18 2.09 -8.34
C ILE A 6 -14.55 1.11 -9.47
N VAL A 7 -15.82 1.11 -9.89
CA VAL A 7 -16.30 0.26 -11.00
C VAL A 7 -15.65 0.67 -12.32
N ALA A 8 -15.43 1.97 -12.56
CA ALA A 8 -14.75 2.46 -13.76
C ALA A 8 -13.26 2.06 -13.81
N ALA A 9 -12.57 2.03 -12.67
CA ALA A 9 -11.17 1.59 -12.61
C ALA A 9 -11.02 0.08 -12.88
N VAL A 10 -11.98 -0.73 -12.41
CA VAL A 10 -12.00 -2.18 -12.66
C VAL A 10 -12.39 -2.49 -14.11
N ALA A 11 -13.31 -1.73 -14.71
CA ALA A 11 -13.72 -1.91 -16.10
C ALA A 11 -12.62 -1.52 -17.10
N LEU A 12 -11.79 -0.52 -16.78
CA LEU A 12 -10.66 -0.11 -17.64
C LEU A 12 -9.57 -1.19 -17.69
N CYS A 13 -9.38 -1.98 -16.64
CA CYS A 13 -8.48 -3.13 -16.65
C CYS A 13 -8.96 -4.27 -17.55
N ALA A 14 -10.27 -4.43 -17.76
CA ALA A 14 -10.83 -5.52 -18.54
C ALA A 14 -10.74 -5.31 -20.07
N THR A 15 -10.67 -4.05 -20.55
CA THR A 15 -10.62 -3.73 -21.98
C THR A 15 -9.22 -3.72 -22.60
N LEU A 16 -8.16 -3.79 -21.79
CA LEU A 16 -6.76 -3.87 -22.26
C LEU A 16 -6.30 -5.30 -22.61
N MET A 17 -7.18 -6.28 -22.53
CA MET A 17 -6.82 -7.71 -22.65
C MET A 17 -6.65 -8.24 -24.09
N SER A 18 -6.76 -7.42 -25.15
CA SER A 18 -6.82 -7.92 -26.53
C SER A 18 -5.62 -7.57 -27.42
N GLY A 19 -4.42 -7.41 -26.88
CA GLY A 19 -3.28 -6.99 -27.70
C GLY A 19 -1.86 -7.39 -27.29
N ALA A 20 -1.66 -8.40 -26.46
CA ALA A 20 -0.30 -8.81 -26.09
C ALA A 20 0.21 -9.93 -27.00
N ALA A 21 1.10 -9.59 -27.92
CA ALA A 21 1.86 -10.54 -28.73
C ALA A 21 2.70 -11.50 -27.85
N MET A 22 2.78 -12.75 -28.25
CA MET A 22 3.55 -13.84 -27.65
C MET A 22 5.03 -13.44 -27.46
N ALA A 23 5.39 -12.95 -26.28
CA ALA A 23 6.78 -12.88 -25.87
C ALA A 23 7.20 -14.27 -25.39
N GLN A 24 8.18 -14.85 -26.08
CA GLN A 24 8.80 -16.15 -25.78
C GLN A 24 9.23 -16.20 -24.31
N GLN A 25 8.74 -17.19 -23.55
CA GLN A 25 9.11 -17.43 -22.14
C GLN A 25 10.61 -17.75 -22.05
N ALA A 26 11.43 -16.72 -21.87
CA ALA A 26 12.76 -16.92 -21.33
C ALA A 26 12.59 -17.31 -19.84
N GLU A 27 13.41 -18.21 -19.31
CA GLU A 27 13.40 -18.53 -17.87
C GLU A 27 13.54 -17.24 -17.07
N GLU A 28 12.47 -16.87 -16.39
CA GLU A 28 12.44 -15.69 -15.54
C GLU A 28 13.13 -16.03 -14.23
N GLY A 29 14.15 -15.26 -13.85
CA GLY A 29 14.83 -15.46 -12.58
C GLY A 29 13.90 -15.29 -11.37
N PRO A 30 14.36 -15.65 -10.17
CA PRO A 30 13.52 -15.67 -8.97
C PRO A 30 13.28 -14.28 -8.35
N TRP A 31 14.04 -13.27 -8.74
CA TRP A 31 13.95 -11.93 -8.15
C TRP A 31 13.16 -10.97 -9.04
N LEU A 32 12.23 -10.25 -8.44
CA LEU A 32 11.51 -9.15 -9.08
C LEU A 32 11.60 -7.91 -8.20
N VAL A 33 12.11 -6.81 -8.76
CA VAL A 33 12.15 -5.50 -8.09
C VAL A 33 11.19 -4.57 -8.81
N ARG A 34 10.33 -3.87 -8.06
CA ARG A 34 9.42 -2.86 -8.59
C ARG A 34 9.67 -1.51 -7.93
N ALA A 35 9.55 -0.44 -8.74
CA ALA A 35 9.51 0.94 -8.28
C ALA A 35 8.17 1.55 -8.70
N ARG A 36 7.41 2.10 -7.75
CA ARG A 36 6.05 2.59 -7.96
C ARG A 36 5.86 4.00 -7.42
N ALA A 37 4.99 4.76 -8.08
CA ALA A 37 4.32 5.91 -7.48
C ALA A 37 2.97 5.42 -6.91
N VAL A 38 2.76 5.62 -5.63
CA VAL A 38 1.59 5.09 -4.92
C VAL A 38 0.79 6.23 -4.31
N HIS A 39 -0.49 6.31 -4.65
CA HIS A 39 -1.44 7.21 -4.00
C HIS A 39 -2.06 6.54 -2.78
N LEU A 40 -1.85 7.15 -1.62
CA LEU A 40 -2.37 6.71 -0.33
C LEU A 40 -3.65 7.49 -0.02
N ASP A 41 -4.78 6.81 0.07
CA ASP A 41 -6.08 7.33 0.49
C ASP A 41 -6.43 6.79 1.87
N SER A 42 -6.39 7.67 2.89
CA SER A 42 -6.62 7.30 4.29
C SER A 42 -8.10 7.18 4.57
N ALA A 43 -8.52 6.09 5.22
CA ALA A 43 -9.93 5.89 5.60
C ALA A 43 -10.39 6.84 6.72
N ASN A 44 -9.44 7.34 7.53
CA ASN A 44 -9.66 8.33 8.59
C ASN A 44 -10.82 7.95 9.52
N LYS A 45 -10.83 6.70 10.03
CA LYS A 45 -11.85 6.25 10.99
C LYS A 45 -11.39 6.57 12.41
N ASP A 46 -12.11 7.46 13.06
CA ASP A 46 -11.80 7.91 14.42
C ASP A 46 -12.91 7.51 15.40
N SER A 47 -12.53 6.91 16.52
CA SER A 47 -13.42 6.62 17.64
C SER A 47 -13.19 7.56 18.82
N THR A 48 -12.29 8.55 18.69
CA THR A 48 -12.11 9.59 19.70
C THR A 48 -13.13 10.70 19.50
N PRO A 49 -13.40 11.55 20.50
CA PRO A 49 -14.26 12.72 20.34
C PRO A 49 -13.61 13.87 19.53
N LEU A 50 -12.39 13.66 19.00
CA LEU A 50 -11.58 14.73 18.40
C LEU A 50 -11.81 14.90 16.89
N GLY A 51 -12.45 13.96 16.20
CA GLY A 51 -12.63 13.96 14.75
C GLY A 51 -11.28 14.01 14.01
N LEU A 52 -10.41 13.03 14.33
CA LEU A 52 -9.04 12.98 13.80
C LEU A 52 -9.00 12.57 12.33
N THR A 53 -8.16 13.24 11.57
CA THR A 53 -7.89 12.89 10.16
C THR A 53 -6.43 13.14 9.82
N VAL A 54 -5.92 12.37 8.82
CA VAL A 54 -4.64 12.61 8.18
C VAL A 54 -4.84 12.83 6.68
N ASN A 55 -3.93 13.59 6.06
CA ASN A 55 -4.02 13.89 4.64
C ASN A 55 -3.63 12.71 3.76
N ASN A 56 -4.26 12.62 2.60
CA ASN A 56 -3.85 11.74 1.51
C ASN A 56 -2.53 12.19 0.89
N LYS A 57 -1.80 11.26 0.26
CA LYS A 57 -0.47 11.54 -0.26
C LYS A 57 -0.08 10.60 -1.40
N THR A 58 0.71 11.11 -2.35
CA THR A 58 1.41 10.26 -3.31
C THR A 58 2.87 10.10 -2.86
N ILE A 59 3.34 8.86 -2.83
CA ILE A 59 4.64 8.48 -2.27
C ILE A 59 5.40 7.54 -3.21
N PRO A 60 6.73 7.57 -3.22
CA PRO A 60 7.53 6.54 -3.85
C PRO A 60 7.51 5.26 -3.01
N GLU A 61 7.46 4.13 -3.67
CA GLU A 61 7.51 2.80 -3.09
C GLU A 61 8.46 1.92 -3.91
N VAL A 62 9.23 1.10 -3.23
CA VAL A 62 10.06 0.06 -3.84
C VAL A 62 9.73 -1.25 -3.16
N ASP A 63 9.56 -2.30 -3.93
CA ASP A 63 9.42 -3.65 -3.41
C ASP A 63 10.40 -4.62 -4.06
N VAL A 64 10.69 -5.68 -3.31
CA VAL A 64 11.50 -6.79 -3.75
C VAL A 64 10.69 -8.06 -3.51
N SER A 65 10.46 -8.82 -4.57
CA SER A 65 9.77 -10.11 -4.52
C SER A 65 10.75 -11.24 -4.85
N TYR A 66 10.67 -12.32 -4.08
CA TYR A 66 11.39 -13.56 -4.34
C TYR A 66 10.39 -14.68 -4.64
N PHE A 67 10.52 -15.28 -5.82
CA PHE A 67 9.69 -16.37 -6.28
C PHE A 67 10.23 -17.72 -5.82
N PHE A 68 9.51 -18.40 -4.94
CA PHE A 68 9.80 -19.78 -4.52
C PHE A 68 9.40 -20.79 -5.57
N THR A 69 8.35 -20.47 -6.34
CA THR A 69 7.83 -21.22 -7.47
C THR A 69 7.41 -20.22 -8.56
N PRO A 70 7.10 -20.66 -9.79
CA PRO A 70 6.58 -19.75 -10.82
C PRO A 70 5.34 -18.95 -10.40
N ASN A 71 4.59 -19.44 -9.41
CA ASN A 71 3.34 -18.83 -8.96
C ASN A 71 3.39 -18.20 -7.57
N VAL A 72 4.35 -18.57 -6.71
CA VAL A 72 4.35 -18.15 -5.31
C VAL A 72 5.58 -17.32 -5.02
N ALA A 73 5.38 -16.11 -4.51
CA ALA A 73 6.45 -15.20 -4.13
C ALA A 73 6.22 -14.57 -2.75
N ALA A 74 7.31 -14.23 -2.06
CA ALA A 74 7.29 -13.30 -0.94
C ALA A 74 7.69 -11.91 -1.45
N GLU A 75 6.93 -10.89 -1.09
CA GLU A 75 7.19 -9.49 -1.40
C GLU A 75 7.47 -8.70 -0.14
N LEU A 76 8.60 -8.00 -0.11
CA LEU A 76 8.91 -7.00 0.91
C LEU A 76 8.75 -5.60 0.31
N ILE A 77 7.81 -4.84 0.86
CA ILE A 77 7.51 -3.47 0.44
C ILE A 77 8.20 -2.49 1.37
N LEU A 78 8.91 -1.54 0.80
CA LEU A 78 9.64 -0.48 1.48
C LEU A 78 9.25 0.88 0.91
N THR A 79 9.22 1.89 1.78
CA THR A 79 9.02 3.29 1.41
C THR A 79 9.82 4.20 2.32
N VAL A 80 9.92 5.47 1.98
CA VAL A 80 10.54 6.47 2.88
C VAL A 80 9.53 6.91 3.95
N PRO A 81 10.01 7.35 5.15
CA PRO A 81 9.12 7.84 6.19
C PRO A 81 8.23 8.99 5.70
N GLN A 82 6.90 8.79 5.75
CA GLN A 82 5.93 9.74 5.25
C GLN A 82 5.45 10.68 6.35
N LYS A 83 5.62 12.00 6.14
CA LYS A 83 5.10 13.03 7.06
C LYS A 83 3.64 13.32 6.72
N HIS A 84 2.77 13.19 7.72
CA HIS A 84 1.35 13.55 7.62
C HIS A 84 1.01 14.70 8.56
N THR A 85 0.10 15.55 8.12
CA THR A 85 -0.55 16.54 8.99
C THR A 85 -1.73 15.88 9.67
N LEU A 86 -1.76 15.92 11.00
CA LEU A 86 -2.89 15.48 11.80
C LEU A 86 -3.83 16.66 12.04
N ARG A 87 -5.12 16.42 11.83
CA ARG A 87 -6.19 17.41 12.05
C ARG A 87 -7.18 16.89 13.07
N ALA A 88 -7.75 17.79 13.85
CA ALA A 88 -8.86 17.53 14.75
C ALA A 88 -9.98 18.52 14.43
N GLY A 89 -11.20 18.03 14.17
CA GLY A 89 -12.31 18.91 13.75
C GLY A 89 -11.98 19.77 12.52
N GLY A 90 -11.10 19.31 11.63
CA GLY A 90 -10.63 20.05 10.46
C GLY A 90 -9.44 20.98 10.69
N ALA A 91 -9.14 21.40 11.93
CA ALA A 91 -7.97 22.23 12.27
C ALA A 91 -6.69 21.40 12.36
N ALA A 92 -5.57 21.89 11.82
CA ALA A 92 -4.28 21.22 11.96
C ALA A 92 -3.79 21.33 13.41
N ILE A 93 -3.59 20.19 14.09
CA ILE A 93 -3.14 20.13 15.48
C ILE A 93 -1.73 19.59 15.63
N GLY A 94 -1.14 19.06 14.56
CA GLY A 94 0.21 18.52 14.64
C GLY A 94 0.62 17.75 13.39
N SER A 95 1.70 16.99 13.54
CA SER A 95 2.21 16.14 12.48
C SER A 95 2.86 14.88 13.05
N LEU A 96 2.90 13.85 12.22
CA LEU A 96 3.62 12.61 12.51
C LEU A 96 4.29 12.10 11.24
N LYS A 97 5.30 11.25 11.40
CA LYS A 97 5.84 10.43 10.31
C LYS A 97 5.48 8.98 10.55
N HIS A 98 5.14 8.26 9.51
CA HIS A 98 5.00 6.81 9.57
C HIS A 98 5.87 6.11 8.53
N LEU A 99 6.37 4.94 8.87
CA LEU A 99 7.11 4.04 8.00
C LEU A 99 6.44 2.67 8.09
N PRO A 100 5.74 2.21 7.04
CA PRO A 100 4.97 0.97 7.03
C PRO A 100 5.63 -0.15 6.21
N PRO A 101 6.78 -0.75 6.60
CA PRO A 101 7.23 -1.96 5.92
C PRO A 101 6.13 -3.03 5.94
N THR A 102 5.96 -3.69 4.80
CA THR A 102 4.90 -4.69 4.61
C THR A 102 5.50 -5.93 3.97
N LEU A 103 5.22 -7.09 4.55
CA LEU A 103 5.61 -8.39 4.02
C LEU A 103 4.35 -9.13 3.54
N LEU A 104 4.34 -9.53 2.28
CA LEU A 104 3.22 -10.24 1.65
C LEU A 104 3.67 -11.58 1.09
N LEU A 105 2.80 -12.56 1.14
CA LEU A 105 2.85 -13.74 0.30
C LEU A 105 1.93 -13.51 -0.89
N GLN A 106 2.45 -13.65 -2.11
CA GLN A 106 1.73 -13.44 -3.36
C GLN A 106 1.50 -14.75 -4.09
N TYR A 107 0.35 -14.84 -4.76
CA TYR A 107 0.08 -15.85 -5.76
C TYR A 107 -0.12 -15.19 -7.12
N HIS A 108 0.75 -15.55 -8.08
CA HIS A 108 0.72 -15.06 -9.45
C HIS A 108 0.01 -16.08 -10.34
N PHE A 109 -0.98 -15.63 -11.10
CA PHE A 109 -1.72 -16.48 -12.00
C PHE A 109 -0.95 -16.61 -13.33
N ASN A 110 -0.78 -17.86 -13.79
CA ASN A 110 -0.16 -18.12 -15.09
C ASN A 110 -1.17 -17.87 -16.20
N THR A 111 -1.03 -16.73 -16.85
CA THR A 111 -1.82 -16.36 -18.03
C THR A 111 -0.87 -16.02 -19.17
N SER A 112 -1.32 -16.25 -20.42
CA SER A 112 -0.57 -15.81 -21.59
C SER A 112 -0.68 -14.29 -21.72
N GLY A 113 0.41 -13.57 -21.48
CA GLY A 113 0.49 -12.11 -21.59
C GLY A 113 0.57 -11.41 -20.24
N ILE A 114 -0.54 -10.86 -19.74
CA ILE A 114 -0.56 -10.17 -18.42
C ILE A 114 -0.40 -11.18 -17.29
N LYS A 115 0.18 -10.74 -16.16
CA LYS A 115 0.42 -11.59 -14.99
C LYS A 115 -0.34 -10.99 -13.78
N PRO A 116 -1.63 -11.31 -13.60
CA PRO A 116 -2.36 -10.88 -12.42
C PRO A 116 -1.87 -11.62 -11.19
N TYR A 117 -1.97 -10.97 -10.03
CA TYR A 117 -1.61 -11.56 -8.75
C TYR A 117 -2.50 -11.07 -7.62
N VAL A 118 -2.55 -11.85 -6.56
CA VAL A 118 -3.15 -11.50 -5.28
C VAL A 118 -2.14 -11.70 -4.18
N GLY A 119 -2.23 -10.94 -3.11
CA GLY A 119 -1.32 -11.04 -1.98
C GLY A 119 -2.02 -10.82 -0.64
N ALA A 120 -1.50 -11.48 0.38
CA ALA A 120 -1.91 -11.26 1.76
C ALA A 120 -0.70 -11.34 2.69
N GLY A 121 -0.69 -10.57 3.76
CA GLY A 121 0.42 -10.57 4.69
C GLY A 121 0.25 -9.59 5.83
N LEU A 122 1.37 -9.08 6.32
CA LEU A 122 1.46 -8.30 7.54
C LEU A 122 2.18 -6.98 7.31
N ASN A 123 1.63 -5.95 7.90
CA ASN A 123 2.23 -4.63 7.97
C ASN A 123 2.69 -4.32 9.39
N TYR A 124 3.88 -3.79 9.53
CA TYR A 124 4.37 -3.17 10.75
C TYR A 124 4.60 -1.70 10.51
N THR A 125 3.84 -0.83 11.17
CA THR A 125 3.99 0.63 11.04
C THR A 125 4.61 1.22 12.28
N ARG A 126 5.69 1.99 12.11
CA ARG A 126 6.29 2.80 13.17
C ARG A 126 5.96 4.27 12.96
N PHE A 127 5.36 4.88 14.00
CA PHE A 127 5.13 6.32 14.06
C PHE A 127 6.32 7.03 14.72
N SER A 128 6.85 8.03 14.04
CA SER A 128 8.01 8.81 14.48
C SER A 128 7.77 10.30 14.29
N SER A 129 8.65 11.14 14.85
CA SER A 129 8.54 12.60 14.75
C SER A 129 7.12 13.09 15.05
N VAL A 130 6.51 12.52 16.09
CA VAL A 130 5.15 12.86 16.52
C VAL A 130 5.20 14.19 17.25
N ASN A 131 4.59 15.21 16.65
CA ASN A 131 4.46 16.54 17.21
C ASN A 131 2.97 16.82 17.42
N LEU A 132 2.52 16.75 18.67
CA LEU A 132 1.14 16.90 19.10
C LEU A 132 1.04 17.93 20.21
N PRO A 133 -0.17 18.46 20.50
CA PRO A 133 -0.39 19.35 21.65
C PRO A 133 0.06 18.69 22.96
N ALA A 134 0.43 19.52 23.93
CA ALA A 134 0.82 19.06 25.26
C ALA A 134 -0.26 18.15 25.89
N GLY A 135 0.18 17.05 26.47
CA GLY A 135 -0.72 16.07 27.09
C GLY A 135 -1.39 15.08 26.15
N VAL A 136 -1.24 15.23 24.82
CA VAL A 136 -1.76 14.27 23.83
C VAL A 136 -0.63 13.35 23.36
N SER A 137 -0.89 12.06 23.32
CA SER A 137 0.05 11.03 22.85
C SER A 137 -0.64 9.97 21.99
N ILE A 138 0.15 9.26 21.19
CA ILE A 138 -0.30 8.12 20.40
C ILE A 138 0.65 6.94 20.59
N ASP A 139 0.15 5.72 20.38
CA ASP A 139 0.99 4.54 20.29
C ASP A 139 1.92 4.66 19.08
N ARG A 140 3.20 4.29 19.30
CA ARG A 140 4.26 4.47 18.30
C ARG A 140 4.34 3.33 17.29
N ASN A 141 3.65 2.23 17.54
CA ASN A 141 3.71 1.03 16.71
C ASN A 141 2.30 0.54 16.38
N SER A 142 2.14 0.04 15.15
CA SER A 142 0.93 -0.60 14.68
C SER A 142 1.31 -1.89 13.96
N PHE A 143 0.58 -2.95 14.23
CA PHE A 143 0.70 -4.21 13.53
C PHE A 143 -0.68 -4.60 13.00
N GLY A 144 -0.76 -4.95 11.71
CA GLY A 144 -2.04 -5.27 11.09
C GLY A 144 -1.89 -6.09 9.81
N PRO A 145 -2.96 -6.69 9.31
CA PRO A 145 -2.95 -7.39 8.03
C PRO A 145 -2.82 -6.40 6.86
N ALA A 146 -2.38 -6.95 5.72
CA ALA A 146 -2.39 -6.27 4.43
C ALA A 146 -2.92 -7.22 3.35
N LEU A 147 -3.70 -6.68 2.41
CA LEU A 147 -4.24 -7.39 1.26
C LEU A 147 -3.85 -6.64 0.00
N GLN A 148 -3.62 -7.39 -1.09
CA GLN A 148 -3.12 -6.84 -2.34
C GLN A 148 -3.77 -7.53 -3.53
N VAL A 149 -3.99 -6.78 -4.58
CA VAL A 149 -4.30 -7.27 -5.92
C VAL A 149 -3.55 -6.42 -6.93
N GLY A 150 -2.96 -7.05 -7.94
CA GLY A 150 -2.23 -6.32 -8.95
C GLY A 150 -2.06 -7.08 -10.25
N VAL A 151 -1.39 -6.44 -11.20
CA VAL A 151 -1.09 -7.02 -12.50
C VAL A 151 0.25 -6.51 -12.99
N ASP A 152 1.09 -7.42 -13.49
CA ASP A 152 2.30 -7.12 -14.24
C ASP A 152 2.03 -7.33 -15.73
N ILE A 153 2.23 -6.28 -16.53
CA ILE A 153 2.06 -6.27 -17.97
C ILE A 153 3.45 -6.27 -18.61
N PRO A 154 3.84 -7.33 -19.35
CA PRO A 154 5.15 -7.37 -20.01
C PRO A 154 5.30 -6.23 -21.02
N LEU A 155 6.37 -5.43 -20.89
CA LEU A 155 6.75 -4.40 -21.86
C LEU A 155 7.91 -4.86 -22.74
N ALA A 156 8.86 -5.58 -22.14
CA ALA A 156 10.04 -6.12 -22.80
C ALA A 156 10.54 -7.35 -22.02
N LYS A 157 11.61 -7.98 -22.47
CA LYS A 157 12.26 -9.06 -21.72
C LYS A 157 12.57 -8.56 -20.30
N ASN A 158 12.03 -9.25 -19.30
CA ASN A 158 12.23 -8.98 -17.87
C ASN A 158 11.71 -7.60 -17.37
N LEU A 159 11.06 -6.79 -18.20
CA LEU A 159 10.52 -5.48 -17.84
C LEU A 159 8.99 -5.50 -17.87
N TYR A 160 8.37 -5.02 -16.80
CA TYR A 160 6.92 -5.03 -16.61
C TYR A 160 6.40 -3.64 -16.26
N LEU A 161 5.24 -3.28 -16.79
CA LEU A 161 4.40 -2.22 -16.23
C LEU A 161 3.54 -2.84 -15.15
N ASN A 162 3.55 -2.28 -13.96
CA ASN A 162 2.80 -2.78 -12.82
C ASN A 162 1.68 -1.82 -12.43
N PHE A 163 0.51 -2.39 -12.16
CA PHE A 163 -0.60 -1.74 -11.46
C PHE A 163 -0.95 -2.54 -10.21
N ASP A 164 -1.20 -1.84 -9.12
CA ASP A 164 -1.33 -2.44 -7.80
C ASP A 164 -2.35 -1.70 -6.94
N VAL A 165 -3.17 -2.43 -6.22
CA VAL A 165 -4.07 -1.90 -5.20
C VAL A 165 -3.86 -2.69 -3.91
N LYS A 166 -3.57 -1.96 -2.83
CA LYS A 166 -3.37 -2.54 -1.50
C LYS A 166 -4.36 -1.96 -0.49
N LYS A 167 -4.83 -2.80 0.40
CA LYS A 167 -5.50 -2.42 1.64
C LYS A 167 -4.62 -2.77 2.79
N VAL A 168 -4.19 -1.77 3.57
CA VAL A 168 -3.35 -1.95 4.75
C VAL A 168 -4.15 -1.51 5.99
N PHE A 169 -4.08 -2.30 7.05
CA PHE A 169 -4.77 -2.00 8.30
C PHE A 169 -3.77 -1.42 9.30
N ILE A 170 -3.91 -0.11 9.56
CA ILE A 170 -3.02 0.67 10.43
C ILE A 170 -3.87 1.41 11.45
N LYS A 171 -3.61 1.19 12.73
CA LYS A 171 -4.31 1.84 13.84
C LYS A 171 -3.34 2.34 14.90
N THR A 172 -3.75 3.34 15.66
CA THR A 172 -3.03 3.82 16.84
C THR A 172 -4.01 4.22 17.93
N ASP A 173 -3.69 3.91 19.16
CA ASP A 173 -4.45 4.39 20.31
C ASP A 173 -4.03 5.83 20.62
N VAL A 174 -5.00 6.65 20.93
CA VAL A 174 -4.84 8.08 21.26
C VAL A 174 -5.15 8.27 22.74
N SER A 175 -4.26 8.93 23.46
CA SER A 175 -4.39 9.22 24.88
C SER A 175 -4.22 10.70 25.16
N ALA A 176 -4.93 11.20 26.19
CA ALA A 176 -4.72 12.55 26.72
C ALA A 176 -4.68 12.51 28.25
N GLY A 177 -3.71 13.20 28.85
CA GLY A 177 -3.51 13.20 30.29
C GLY A 177 -3.27 11.81 30.89
N GLY A 178 -2.73 10.88 30.08
CA GLY A 178 -2.50 9.48 30.49
C GLY A 178 -3.72 8.56 30.32
N ALA A 179 -4.93 9.08 30.04
CA ALA A 179 -6.12 8.28 29.78
C ALA A 179 -6.33 8.05 28.28
N LYS A 180 -6.70 6.83 27.89
CA LYS A 180 -7.05 6.47 26.52
C LYS A 180 -8.36 7.15 26.14
N LEU A 181 -8.33 7.95 25.04
CA LEU A 181 -9.50 8.60 24.46
C LEU A 181 -10.22 7.71 23.45
N GLY A 182 -9.47 6.88 22.72
CA GLY A 182 -10.00 6.02 21.67
C GLY A 182 -8.90 5.53 20.72
N THR A 183 -9.33 5.00 19.57
CA THR A 183 -8.44 4.45 18.53
C THR A 183 -8.66 5.20 17.23
N PHE A 184 -7.59 5.69 16.62
CA PHE A 184 -7.59 6.25 15.28
C PHE A 184 -7.09 5.20 14.28
N LYS A 185 -7.87 4.96 13.22
CA LYS A 185 -7.55 4.00 12.17
C LYS A 185 -7.26 4.76 10.88
N VAL A 186 -6.03 4.71 10.43
CA VAL A 186 -5.61 5.26 9.13
C VAL A 186 -6.14 4.38 8.01
N ASP A 187 -5.99 3.07 8.13
CA ASP A 187 -6.50 1.99 7.27
C ASP A 187 -6.50 2.38 5.76
N PRO A 188 -5.35 2.75 5.18
CA PRO A 188 -5.33 3.32 3.83
C PRO A 188 -5.67 2.29 2.76
N VAL A 189 -6.23 2.79 1.66
CA VAL A 189 -6.18 2.15 0.34
C VAL A 189 -5.05 2.80 -0.44
N LEU A 190 -4.17 1.99 -1.00
CA LEU A 190 -3.03 2.42 -1.80
C LEU A 190 -3.25 1.97 -3.24
N VAL A 191 -3.13 2.91 -4.19
CA VAL A 191 -3.21 2.63 -5.62
C VAL A 191 -1.88 3.01 -6.24
N GLY A 192 -1.20 2.03 -6.82
CA GLY A 192 0.15 2.17 -7.35
C GLY A 192 0.24 1.93 -8.85
N VAL A 193 1.18 2.63 -9.48
CA VAL A 193 1.64 2.37 -10.83
C VAL A 193 3.15 2.47 -10.88
N GLY A 194 3.81 1.59 -11.62
CA GLY A 194 5.27 1.60 -11.70
C GLY A 194 5.83 0.62 -12.69
N LEU A 195 7.13 0.40 -12.58
CA LEU A 195 7.87 -0.54 -13.40
C LEU A 195 8.48 -1.63 -12.53
N GLY A 196 8.49 -2.85 -13.06
CA GLY A 196 9.11 -4.01 -12.45
C GLY A 196 10.21 -4.58 -13.32
N TRP A 197 11.28 -5.04 -12.69
CA TRP A 197 12.38 -5.73 -13.36
C TRP A 197 12.62 -7.10 -12.72
N ARG A 198 12.57 -8.15 -13.52
CA ARG A 198 12.78 -9.54 -13.07
C ARG A 198 14.13 -10.09 -13.55
N PHE A 199 14.88 -10.74 -12.67
CA PHE A 199 16.22 -11.29 -12.95
C PHE A 199 16.57 -12.47 -12.05
#